data_4c956ded8e88ff81a7fd85a754e2353d
#
_entry.id   4c956ded8e88ff81a7fd85a754e2353d
#
_cell.length_a   1.000
_cell.length_b   1.000
_cell.length_c   1.000
_cell.angle_alpha   90.00
_cell.angle_beta   90.00
_cell.angle_gamma   90.00
#
_symmetry.space_group_name_H-M   'P 1'
#
loop_
_entity.id
_entity.type
_entity.pdbx_description
1 polymer ?
#
loop_
_entity_poly.entity_id
_entity_poly.type
_entity_poly.pdbx_seq_one_letter_code
_entity_poly.pdbx_strand_id
1 'polypeptide(L)'
;MLIKFDKLKNSNSYKSNKQKKSLFLKEIIKLNNYHKKNSKLYANIIKIRNNYKINNIEEIPFLPTRLFKNISLKTITNKNIFKILESSGTSGNVSKIFLDKNNASSQIKVLVKIFKDFFYIGNRMPMIIFDKRKIKNQNFKHSAREAAYTGFSFIGNEYFFLLDENEHVKIEELKDFIKKNKDKRIFLFGLT
;
A
#
# COMPACT_ATOMS: atom_id res chain seq x y z
N MET A 1 3.28 -15.21 16.23
CA MET A 1 3.73 -13.94 16.87
C MET A 1 3.73 -12.88 15.79
N LEU A 2 2.84 -11.89 15.92
CA LEU A 2 2.76 -10.78 14.97
C LEU A 2 3.92 -9.81 15.20
N ILE A 3 4.69 -9.53 14.16
CA ILE A 3 5.75 -8.52 14.24
C ILE A 3 5.06 -7.15 14.28
N LYS A 4 5.18 -6.46 15.42
CA LYS A 4 4.62 -5.12 15.60
C LYS A 4 5.69 -4.07 15.33
N PHE A 5 5.51 -3.28 14.27
CA PHE A 5 6.39 -2.16 13.92
C PHE A 5 5.97 -0.85 14.58
N ASP A 6 5.35 -0.91 15.78
CA ASP A 6 4.71 0.25 16.39
C ASP A 6 5.68 1.42 16.62
N LYS A 7 6.93 1.14 17.00
CA LYS A 7 7.94 2.19 17.16
C LYS A 7 8.31 2.90 15.86
N LEU A 8 8.42 2.14 14.75
CA LEU A 8 8.67 2.73 13.43
C LEU A 8 7.44 3.49 12.91
N LYS A 9 6.25 2.92 13.06
CA LYS A 9 4.98 3.56 12.64
C LYS A 9 4.74 4.89 13.35
N ASN A 10 5.13 4.98 14.62
CA ASN A 10 4.95 6.19 15.43
C ASN A 10 6.12 7.17 15.33
N SER A 11 7.22 6.82 14.64
CA SER A 11 8.33 7.74 14.42
C SER A 11 7.94 8.86 13.45
N ASN A 12 8.59 10.02 13.57
CA ASN A 12 8.38 11.11 12.62
C ASN A 12 8.80 10.67 11.20
N SER A 13 7.93 10.86 10.21
CA SER A 13 8.12 10.37 8.84
C SER A 13 9.34 11.00 8.14
N TYR A 14 9.68 12.23 8.50
CA TYR A 14 10.71 13.04 7.80
C TYR A 14 12.06 13.06 8.47
N LYS A 15 12.14 12.84 9.78
CA LYS A 15 13.44 12.87 10.46
C LYS A 15 14.17 11.55 10.24
N SER A 16 15.17 11.58 9.36
CA SER A 16 16.16 10.51 9.28
C SER A 16 17.27 10.83 10.27
N ASN A 17 17.42 9.99 11.29
CA ASN A 17 18.52 10.05 12.23
C ASN A 17 19.11 8.66 12.46
N LYS A 18 20.28 8.62 13.10
CA LYS A 18 20.99 7.37 13.41
C LYS A 18 20.10 6.35 14.19
N GLN A 19 19.29 6.86 15.12
CA GLN A 19 18.38 6.02 15.91
C GLN A 19 17.30 5.38 15.05
N LYS A 20 16.72 6.11 14.09
CA LYS A 20 15.70 5.60 13.17
C LYS A 20 16.27 4.54 12.22
N LYS A 21 17.50 4.76 11.71
CA LYS A 21 18.20 3.76 10.89
C LYS A 21 18.48 2.48 11.67
N SER A 22 18.97 2.59 12.91
CA SER A 22 19.20 1.44 13.80
C SER A 22 17.90 0.69 14.11
N LEU A 23 16.83 1.40 14.42
CA LEU A 23 15.52 0.81 14.65
C LEU A 23 14.99 0.08 13.41
N PHE A 24 15.10 0.71 12.24
CA PHE A 24 14.71 0.09 10.96
C PHE A 24 15.48 -1.21 10.71
N LEU A 25 16.80 -1.17 10.85
CA LEU A 25 17.65 -2.37 10.67
C LEU A 25 17.24 -3.49 11.62
N LYS A 26 17.03 -3.18 12.89
CA LYS A 26 16.57 -4.16 13.90
C LYS A 26 15.23 -4.81 13.51
N GLU A 27 14.28 -4.02 13.05
CA GLU A 27 12.96 -4.53 12.69
C GLU A 27 13.00 -5.33 11.37
N ILE A 28 13.82 -4.92 10.39
CA ILE A 28 13.95 -5.68 9.14
C ILE A 28 14.65 -7.03 9.35
N ILE A 29 15.64 -7.11 10.26
CA ILE A 29 16.27 -8.38 10.65
C ILE A 29 15.24 -9.33 11.27
N LYS A 30 14.39 -8.83 12.17
CA LYS A 30 13.31 -9.63 12.75
C LYS A 30 12.34 -10.14 11.69
N LEU A 31 11.96 -9.27 10.73
CA LEU A 31 11.08 -9.62 9.64
C LEU A 31 11.70 -10.69 8.74
N ASN A 32 12.97 -10.52 8.36
CA ASN A 32 13.70 -11.50 7.57
C ASN A 32 13.72 -12.87 8.26
N ASN A 33 14.05 -12.91 9.55
CA ASN A 33 14.08 -14.14 10.33
C ASN A 33 12.69 -14.78 10.45
N TYR A 34 11.65 -13.97 10.61
CA TYR A 34 10.26 -14.44 10.61
C TYR A 34 9.90 -15.10 9.27
N HIS A 35 10.20 -14.46 8.15
CA HIS A 35 9.94 -15.04 6.84
C HIS A 35 10.76 -16.28 6.54
N LYS A 36 12.03 -16.32 6.93
CA LYS A 36 12.87 -17.52 6.83
C LYS A 36 12.27 -18.71 7.59
N LYS A 37 11.75 -18.47 8.79
CA LYS A 37 11.14 -19.51 9.63
C LYS A 37 9.80 -20.01 9.08
N ASN A 38 8.99 -19.11 8.49
CA ASN A 38 7.59 -19.39 8.16
C ASN A 38 7.32 -19.59 6.65
N SER A 39 8.34 -19.47 5.80
CA SER A 39 8.25 -19.73 4.37
C SER A 39 9.45 -20.50 3.88
N LYS A 40 9.27 -21.80 3.63
CA LYS A 40 10.33 -22.69 3.09
C LYS A 40 10.87 -22.12 1.76
N LEU A 41 10.00 -21.60 0.92
CA LEU A 41 10.38 -21.01 -0.36
C LEU A 41 11.28 -19.79 -0.17
N TYR A 42 10.89 -18.85 0.72
CA TYR A 42 11.73 -17.70 1.06
C TYR A 42 13.07 -18.14 1.66
N ALA A 43 13.06 -19.09 2.58
CA ALA A 43 14.29 -19.62 3.18
C ALA A 43 15.26 -20.18 2.12
N ASN A 44 14.75 -20.94 1.16
CA ASN A 44 15.56 -21.48 0.06
C ASN A 44 16.17 -20.38 -0.82
N ILE A 45 15.39 -19.38 -1.18
CA ILE A 45 15.86 -18.24 -2.00
C ILE A 45 17.00 -17.49 -1.28
N ILE A 46 16.81 -17.21 0.01
CA ILE A 46 17.84 -16.51 0.80
C ILE A 46 19.08 -17.37 1.03
N LYS A 47 18.93 -18.69 1.17
CA LYS A 47 20.07 -19.62 1.32
C LYS A 47 20.98 -19.62 0.09
N ILE A 48 20.45 -19.56 -1.12
CA ILE A 48 21.21 -19.49 -2.38
C ILE A 48 22.10 -18.24 -2.43
N ARG A 49 21.71 -17.16 -1.77
CA ARG A 49 22.46 -15.89 -1.72
C ARG A 49 23.48 -15.80 -0.60
N ASN A 50 23.89 -16.94 -0.01
CA ASN A 50 24.75 -17.07 1.17
C ASN A 50 24.13 -16.48 2.46
N ASN A 51 24.27 -17.21 3.59
CA ASN A 51 23.75 -16.82 4.90
C ASN A 51 24.48 -15.59 5.45
N TYR A 52 24.13 -14.39 4.99
CA TYR A 52 24.69 -13.15 5.52
C TYR A 52 24.16 -12.86 6.92
N LYS A 53 25.09 -12.51 7.79
CA LYS A 53 24.76 -11.76 9.00
C LYS A 53 24.50 -10.32 8.55
N ILE A 54 23.27 -9.85 8.70
CA ILE A 54 22.89 -8.47 8.34
C ILE A 54 23.39 -7.54 9.45
N ASN A 55 24.41 -6.76 9.18
CA ASN A 55 24.99 -5.80 10.13
C ASN A 55 24.61 -4.35 9.77
N ASN A 56 24.27 -4.09 8.51
CA ASN A 56 23.88 -2.76 7.99
C ASN A 56 22.74 -2.90 6.99
N ILE A 57 22.20 -1.77 6.54
CA ILE A 57 21.03 -1.71 5.64
C ILE A 57 21.37 -2.25 4.26
N GLU A 58 22.58 -2.04 3.79
CA GLU A 58 23.07 -2.43 2.48
C GLU A 58 23.19 -3.95 2.33
N GLU A 59 23.35 -4.67 3.45
CA GLU A 59 23.39 -6.13 3.49
C GLU A 59 22.02 -6.81 3.56
N ILE A 60 20.93 -6.01 3.60
CA ILE A 60 19.58 -6.59 3.58
C ILE A 60 19.35 -7.31 2.26
N PRO A 61 18.97 -8.61 2.27
CA PRO A 61 18.71 -9.34 1.04
C PRO A 61 17.50 -8.77 0.33
N PHE A 62 17.69 -8.29 -0.89
CA PHE A 62 16.60 -7.87 -1.77
C PHE A 62 16.13 -9.03 -2.64
N LEU A 63 14.85 -9.01 -2.97
CA LEU A 63 14.24 -9.92 -3.94
C LEU A 63 13.80 -9.14 -5.17
N PRO A 64 14.11 -9.61 -6.40
CA PRO A 64 13.58 -9.01 -7.61
C PRO A 64 12.05 -9.05 -7.60
N THR A 65 11.40 -7.94 -7.93
CA THR A 65 9.92 -7.85 -7.98
C THR A 65 9.31 -8.86 -8.95
N ARG A 66 10.04 -9.27 -9.99
CA ARG A 66 9.63 -10.30 -10.94
C ARG A 66 9.33 -11.65 -10.28
N LEU A 67 9.94 -11.97 -9.14
CA LEU A 67 9.62 -13.19 -8.40
C LEU A 67 8.16 -13.25 -7.99
N PHE A 68 7.55 -12.13 -7.60
CA PHE A 68 6.15 -12.06 -7.20
C PHE A 68 5.16 -12.27 -8.36
N LYS A 69 5.63 -12.26 -9.62
CA LYS A 69 4.85 -12.63 -10.80
C LYS A 69 4.82 -14.14 -11.03
N ASN A 70 5.93 -14.82 -10.71
CA ASN A 70 6.14 -16.21 -11.06
C ASN A 70 5.85 -17.17 -9.90
N ILE A 71 6.02 -16.71 -8.67
CA ILE A 71 5.87 -17.55 -7.48
C ILE A 71 5.05 -16.87 -6.40
N SER A 72 4.29 -17.68 -5.67
CA SER A 72 3.47 -17.22 -4.55
C SER A 72 4.31 -17.13 -3.26
N LEU A 73 5.00 -15.99 -3.07
CA LEU A 73 5.77 -15.72 -1.84
C LEU A 73 4.84 -15.23 -0.73
N LYS A 74 4.52 -16.11 0.21
CA LYS A 74 3.71 -15.78 1.38
C LYS A 74 4.12 -16.59 2.61
N THR A 75 3.88 -16.04 3.78
CA THR A 75 4.08 -16.68 5.09
C THR A 75 2.76 -16.94 5.82
N ILE A 76 1.67 -16.43 5.29
CA ILE A 76 0.32 -16.62 5.83
C ILE A 76 -0.39 -17.76 5.12
N THR A 77 -1.23 -18.48 5.86
CA THR A 77 -2.11 -19.53 5.29
C THR A 77 -3.22 -18.92 4.44
N ASN A 78 -3.78 -19.69 3.52
CA ASN A 78 -4.85 -19.20 2.64
C ASN A 78 -6.07 -18.66 3.41
N LYS A 79 -6.45 -19.30 4.51
CA LYS A 79 -7.57 -18.85 5.36
C LYS A 79 -7.33 -17.52 6.09
N ASN A 80 -6.08 -17.09 6.21
CA ASN A 80 -5.72 -15.82 6.83
C ASN A 80 -5.50 -14.69 5.82
N ILE A 81 -5.68 -14.96 4.52
CA ILE A 81 -5.63 -13.93 3.49
C ILE A 81 -6.86 -13.05 3.60
N PHE A 82 -6.67 -11.79 3.94
CA PHE A 82 -7.69 -10.76 3.99
C PHE A 82 -7.83 -10.00 2.67
N LYS A 83 -6.69 -9.73 2.02
CA LYS A 83 -6.64 -8.96 0.77
C LYS A 83 -5.51 -9.42 -0.11
N ILE A 84 -5.74 -9.44 -1.43
CA ILE A 84 -4.72 -9.68 -2.45
C ILE A 84 -4.57 -8.39 -3.26
N LEU A 85 -3.36 -7.86 -3.32
CA LEU A 85 -3.01 -6.74 -4.20
C LEU A 85 -2.38 -7.32 -5.47
N GLU A 86 -2.89 -6.91 -6.62
CA GLU A 86 -2.40 -7.33 -7.92
C GLU A 86 -1.86 -6.13 -8.70
N SER A 87 -0.74 -6.30 -9.42
CA SER A 87 -0.22 -5.29 -10.34
C SER A 87 -1.09 -5.20 -11.60
N SER A 88 -0.91 -4.12 -12.39
CA SER A 88 -1.68 -3.90 -13.64
C SER A 88 -1.50 -4.99 -14.71
N GLY A 89 -0.45 -5.78 -14.65
CA GLY A 89 -0.27 -6.95 -15.54
C GLY A 89 0.04 -6.62 -17.00
N THR A 90 0.43 -5.40 -17.33
CA THR A 90 0.74 -4.94 -18.71
C THR A 90 1.79 -5.78 -19.44
N SER A 91 2.59 -6.55 -18.72
CA SER A 91 3.65 -7.43 -19.25
C SER A 91 3.33 -8.93 -19.08
N GLY A 92 2.07 -9.34 -19.08
CA GLY A 92 1.64 -10.73 -18.89
C GLY A 92 1.26 -11.06 -17.44
N ASN A 93 2.04 -11.87 -16.73
CA ASN A 93 1.70 -12.30 -15.37
C ASN A 93 1.65 -11.13 -14.38
N VAL A 94 0.62 -11.10 -13.54
CA VAL A 94 0.46 -10.11 -12.47
C VAL A 94 1.25 -10.51 -11.22
N SER A 95 1.88 -9.53 -10.57
CA SER A 95 2.45 -9.73 -9.24
C SER A 95 1.34 -9.80 -8.21
N LYS A 96 1.45 -10.72 -7.24
CA LYS A 96 0.46 -10.89 -6.17
C LYS A 96 1.10 -10.69 -4.81
N ILE A 97 0.51 -9.81 -4.00
CA ILE A 97 0.90 -9.57 -2.61
C ILE A 97 -0.27 -9.94 -1.71
N PHE A 98 -0.03 -10.85 -0.78
CA PHE A 98 -1.04 -11.38 0.13
C PHE A 98 -0.95 -10.66 1.47
N LEU A 99 -2.05 -10.06 1.89
CA LEU A 99 -2.13 -9.32 3.15
C LEU A 99 -3.11 -10.01 4.10
N ASP A 100 -2.70 -10.19 5.35
CA ASP A 100 -3.64 -10.44 6.44
C ASP A 100 -4.33 -9.15 6.89
N LYS A 101 -5.35 -9.25 7.74
CA LYS A 101 -6.12 -8.12 8.26
C LYS A 101 -5.24 -7.08 8.99
N ASN A 102 -4.23 -7.55 9.74
CA ASN A 102 -3.36 -6.67 10.51
C ASN A 102 -2.42 -5.87 9.62
N ASN A 103 -1.83 -6.51 8.61
CA ASN A 103 -0.98 -5.83 7.64
C ASN A 103 -1.77 -4.83 6.80
N ALA A 104 -2.96 -5.20 6.31
CA ALA A 104 -3.83 -4.28 5.58
C ALA A 104 -4.20 -3.05 6.44
N SER A 105 -4.62 -3.26 7.69
CA SER A 105 -4.91 -2.15 8.62
C SER A 105 -3.68 -1.30 8.93
N SER A 106 -2.51 -1.94 9.09
CA SER A 106 -1.26 -1.23 9.35
C SER A 106 -0.83 -0.34 8.20
N GLN A 107 -0.99 -0.79 6.95
CA GLN A 107 -0.69 0.03 5.77
C GLN A 107 -1.55 1.30 5.74
N ILE A 108 -2.86 1.18 6.01
CA ILE A 108 -3.76 2.34 6.07
C ILE A 108 -3.34 3.31 7.20
N LYS A 109 -3.05 2.80 8.39
CA LYS A 109 -2.62 3.64 9.53
C LYS A 109 -1.34 4.41 9.23
N VAL A 110 -0.36 3.76 8.58
CA VAL A 110 0.89 4.41 8.18
C VAL A 110 0.64 5.46 7.10
N LEU A 111 -0.18 5.15 6.10
CA LEU A 111 -0.56 6.10 5.06
C LEU A 111 -1.24 7.35 5.64
N VAL A 112 -2.22 7.15 6.53
CA VAL A 112 -2.90 8.26 7.25
C VAL A 112 -1.89 9.11 8.00
N LYS A 113 -0.94 8.48 8.70
CA LYS A 113 0.08 9.22 9.47
C LYS A 113 0.99 10.02 8.54
N ILE A 114 1.55 9.39 7.50
CA ILE A 114 2.41 10.08 6.52
C ILE A 114 1.65 11.27 5.92
N PHE A 115 0.41 11.05 5.53
CA PHE A 115 -0.39 12.08 4.90
C PHE A 115 -0.66 13.26 5.84
N LYS A 116 -0.97 12.98 7.12
CA LYS A 116 -1.14 14.01 8.15
C LYS A 116 0.15 14.77 8.44
N ASP A 117 1.29 14.10 8.39
CA ASP A 117 2.60 14.73 8.58
C ASP A 117 2.96 15.67 7.41
N PHE A 118 2.45 15.42 6.17
CA PHE A 118 2.69 16.23 4.97
C PHE A 118 1.67 17.33 4.75
N PHE A 119 0.40 16.97 4.89
CA PHE A 119 -0.71 17.84 4.59
C PHE A 119 -1.44 18.16 5.89
N TYR A 120 -1.52 19.42 6.23
CA TYR A 120 -2.33 19.86 7.35
C TYR A 120 -3.81 19.69 6.99
N ILE A 121 -4.37 18.50 7.26
CA ILE A 121 -5.77 18.16 7.00
C ILE A 121 -6.50 18.23 8.34
N GLY A 122 -7.20 19.34 8.58
CA GLY A 122 -8.07 19.48 9.72
C GLY A 122 -9.36 18.70 9.57
N ASN A 123 -10.04 18.85 8.42
CA ASN A 123 -11.34 18.25 8.14
C ASN A 123 -11.30 17.42 6.84
N ARG A 124 -12.24 16.48 6.73
CA ARG A 124 -12.52 15.79 5.47
C ARG A 124 -13.00 16.78 4.42
N MET A 125 -12.64 16.53 3.16
CA MET A 125 -12.94 17.42 2.05
C MET A 125 -13.52 16.66 0.85
N PRO A 126 -14.22 17.34 -0.08
CA PRO A 126 -14.62 16.74 -1.34
C PRO A 126 -13.41 16.20 -2.10
N MET A 127 -13.59 15.09 -2.78
CA MET A 127 -12.50 14.41 -3.49
C MET A 127 -12.92 14.11 -4.92
N ILE A 128 -12.09 14.52 -5.89
CA ILE A 128 -12.21 14.15 -7.29
C ILE A 128 -11.21 13.04 -7.57
N ILE A 129 -11.70 11.90 -8.06
CA ILE A 129 -10.92 10.73 -8.42
C ILE A 129 -10.84 10.64 -9.95
N PHE A 130 -9.61 10.69 -10.48
CA PHE A 130 -9.34 10.58 -11.91
C PHE A 130 -9.42 9.12 -12.34
N ASP A 131 -10.57 8.53 -12.19
CA ASP A 131 -10.89 7.15 -12.59
C ASP A 131 -12.41 7.02 -12.79
N LYS A 132 -12.86 5.88 -13.33
CA LYS A 132 -14.25 5.49 -13.35
C LYS A 132 -14.66 4.79 -12.05
N ARG A 133 -15.93 4.94 -11.68
CA ARG A 133 -16.47 4.24 -10.51
C ARG A 133 -16.59 2.76 -10.82
N LYS A 134 -15.80 1.92 -10.16
CA LYS A 134 -15.97 0.47 -10.27
C LYS A 134 -17.03 -0.01 -9.30
N ILE A 135 -17.99 -0.77 -9.82
CA ILE A 135 -18.95 -1.51 -9.01
C ILE A 135 -18.18 -2.60 -8.26
N LYS A 136 -18.38 -2.69 -6.96
CA LYS A 136 -17.72 -3.70 -6.10
C LYS A 136 -17.94 -5.09 -6.64
N ASN A 137 -16.94 -5.66 -7.31
CA ASN A 137 -16.93 -7.09 -7.55
C ASN A 137 -16.68 -7.80 -6.22
N GLN A 138 -17.47 -8.86 -5.97
CA GLN A 138 -17.43 -9.66 -4.71
C GLN A 138 -16.11 -10.42 -4.50
N ASN A 139 -15.15 -10.30 -5.40
CA ASN A 139 -13.85 -10.94 -5.31
C ASN A 139 -12.88 -10.08 -4.46
N PHE A 140 -12.18 -10.73 -3.53
CA PHE A 140 -11.14 -10.14 -2.65
C PHE A 140 -9.94 -9.51 -3.39
N LYS A 141 -9.98 -9.49 -4.72
CA LYS A 141 -8.93 -8.93 -5.58
C LYS A 141 -9.17 -7.44 -5.79
N HIS A 142 -8.17 -6.65 -5.49
CA HIS A 142 -8.17 -5.21 -5.75
C HIS A 142 -7.02 -4.88 -6.68
N SER A 143 -7.30 -4.09 -7.71
CA SER A 143 -6.23 -3.48 -8.50
C SER A 143 -5.40 -2.53 -7.63
N ALA A 144 -4.14 -2.29 -8.00
CA ALA A 144 -3.31 -1.31 -7.31
C ALA A 144 -3.98 0.08 -7.28
N ARG A 145 -4.70 0.44 -8.35
CA ARG A 145 -5.46 1.68 -8.49
C ARG A 145 -6.60 1.76 -7.46
N GLU A 146 -7.42 0.70 -7.35
CA GLU A 146 -8.49 0.63 -6.33
C GLU A 146 -7.94 0.66 -4.91
N ALA A 147 -6.83 -0.02 -4.67
CA ALA A 147 -6.17 0.01 -3.37
C ALA A 147 -5.71 1.42 -3.00
N ALA A 148 -5.23 2.19 -3.99
CA ALA A 148 -4.76 3.55 -3.78
C ALA A 148 -5.92 4.49 -3.40
N TYR A 149 -6.98 4.62 -4.18
CA TYR A 149 -8.06 5.54 -3.81
C TYR A 149 -8.82 5.07 -2.56
N THR A 150 -8.96 3.76 -2.34
CA THR A 150 -9.49 3.24 -1.06
C THR A 150 -8.58 3.62 0.11
N GLY A 151 -7.25 3.57 -0.09
CA GLY A 151 -6.27 4.00 0.89
C GLY A 151 -6.41 5.47 1.28
N PHE A 152 -6.80 6.34 0.34
CA PHE A 152 -7.01 7.77 0.57
C PHE A 152 -8.44 8.15 0.97
N SER A 153 -9.35 7.17 1.09
CA SER A 153 -10.77 7.43 1.42
C SER A 153 -10.98 8.14 2.77
N PHE A 154 -10.00 8.10 3.67
CA PHE A 154 -10.07 8.82 4.94
C PHE A 154 -10.07 10.36 4.77
N ILE A 155 -9.63 10.87 3.61
CA ILE A 155 -9.60 12.30 3.29
C ILE A 155 -10.97 12.78 2.81
N GLY A 156 -11.66 11.94 2.05
CA GLY A 156 -12.91 12.30 1.39
C GLY A 156 -14.13 12.24 2.31
N ASN A 157 -15.01 13.24 2.20
CA ASN A 157 -16.38 13.20 2.72
C ASN A 157 -17.42 13.08 1.61
N GLU A 158 -17.03 13.44 0.38
CA GLU A 158 -17.81 13.31 -0.84
C GLU A 158 -16.86 12.91 -1.97
N TYR A 159 -17.29 12.02 -2.88
CA TYR A 159 -16.43 11.49 -3.93
C TYR A 159 -17.07 11.71 -5.30
N PHE A 160 -16.30 12.30 -6.22
CA PHE A 160 -16.65 12.42 -7.61
C PHE A 160 -15.65 11.62 -8.46
N PHE A 161 -16.15 10.64 -9.21
CA PHE A 161 -15.35 9.88 -10.17
C PHE A 161 -15.43 10.57 -11.53
N LEU A 162 -14.28 11.04 -12.01
CA LEU A 162 -14.18 11.93 -13.16
C LEU A 162 -14.57 11.25 -14.48
N LEU A 163 -14.34 9.95 -14.61
CA LEU A 163 -14.58 9.22 -15.85
C LEU A 163 -15.89 8.43 -15.80
N ASP A 164 -16.56 8.34 -16.95
CA ASP A 164 -17.68 7.43 -17.18
C ASP A 164 -17.19 6.00 -17.47
N GLU A 165 -18.13 5.09 -17.77
CA GLU A 165 -17.83 3.69 -18.07
C GLU A 165 -16.97 3.52 -19.36
N ASN A 166 -17.07 4.48 -20.30
CA ASN A 166 -16.31 4.52 -21.54
C ASN A 166 -14.98 5.29 -21.43
N GLU A 167 -14.61 5.70 -20.20
CA GLU A 167 -13.41 6.47 -19.91
C GLU A 167 -13.43 7.91 -20.44
N HIS A 168 -14.62 8.45 -20.77
CA HIS A 168 -14.78 9.85 -21.11
C HIS A 168 -14.93 10.71 -19.85
N VAL A 169 -14.43 11.94 -19.93
CA VAL A 169 -14.53 12.92 -18.83
C VAL A 169 -15.96 13.44 -18.71
N LYS A 170 -16.55 13.36 -17.53
CA LYS A 170 -17.88 13.88 -17.19
C LYS A 170 -17.80 15.37 -16.90
N ILE A 171 -17.73 16.18 -17.96
CA ILE A 171 -17.43 17.63 -17.86
C ILE A 171 -18.54 18.39 -17.14
N GLU A 172 -19.81 18.14 -17.47
CA GLU A 172 -20.92 18.91 -16.87
C GLU A 172 -21.12 18.57 -15.42
N GLU A 173 -21.07 17.28 -15.04
CA GLU A 173 -21.14 16.86 -13.64
C GLU A 173 -19.92 17.35 -12.84
N LEU A 174 -18.75 17.47 -13.48
CA LEU A 174 -17.56 18.07 -12.84
C LEU A 174 -17.79 19.55 -12.51
N LYS A 175 -18.36 20.33 -13.45
CA LYS A 175 -18.71 21.74 -13.23
C LYS A 175 -19.66 21.88 -12.04
N ASP A 176 -20.71 21.07 -12.00
CA ASP A 176 -21.68 21.05 -10.90
C ASP A 176 -21.05 20.69 -9.57
N PHE A 177 -20.18 19.68 -9.56
CA PHE A 177 -19.44 19.28 -8.36
C PHE A 177 -18.53 20.41 -7.84
N ILE A 178 -17.81 21.09 -8.73
CA ILE A 178 -16.94 22.22 -8.38
C ILE A 178 -17.80 23.39 -7.87
N LYS A 179 -18.90 23.73 -8.54
CA LYS A 179 -19.82 24.81 -8.16
C LYS A 179 -20.42 24.56 -6.77
N LYS A 180 -20.85 23.33 -6.49
CA LYS A 180 -21.37 22.90 -5.17
C LYS A 180 -20.33 23.05 -4.06
N ASN A 181 -19.05 22.87 -4.38
CA ASN A 181 -17.96 22.87 -3.41
C ASN A 181 -17.01 24.07 -3.56
N LYS A 182 -17.47 25.19 -4.17
CA LYS A 182 -16.65 26.37 -4.51
C LYS A 182 -15.88 26.97 -3.33
N ASP A 183 -16.46 26.90 -2.12
CA ASP A 183 -15.86 27.48 -0.90
C ASP A 183 -15.07 26.46 -0.07
N LYS A 184 -14.85 25.26 -0.62
CA LYS A 184 -14.13 24.17 0.04
C LYS A 184 -12.84 23.84 -0.70
N ARG A 185 -11.85 23.33 0.05
CA ARG A 185 -10.70 22.68 -0.58
C ARG A 185 -11.16 21.36 -1.19
N ILE A 186 -10.78 21.09 -2.42
CA ILE A 186 -11.07 19.84 -3.12
C ILE A 186 -9.77 19.05 -3.25
N PHE A 187 -9.78 17.79 -2.85
CA PHE A 187 -8.64 16.89 -3.02
C PHE A 187 -8.73 16.20 -4.37
N LEU A 188 -7.69 16.36 -5.20
CA LEU A 188 -7.57 15.69 -6.50
C LEU A 188 -6.71 14.45 -6.34
N PHE A 189 -7.19 13.30 -6.79
CA PHE A 189 -6.46 12.04 -6.75
C PHE A 189 -6.47 11.36 -8.12
N GLY A 190 -5.29 11.07 -8.65
CA GLY A 190 -5.10 10.33 -9.89
C GLY A 190 -3.81 9.53 -9.88
N LEU A 191 -3.75 8.52 -10.73
CA LEU A 191 -2.54 7.76 -11.04
C LEU A 191 -2.23 7.98 -12.53
N THR A 192 -1.00 8.30 -12.82
CA THR A 192 -0.46 8.40 -14.19
C THR A 192 0.00 7.04 -14.71
#